data_80cac5743bc295fb4e41cb49286eb328
#
_entry.id   80cac5743bc295fb4e41cb49286eb328
#
_cell.length_a   1.000
_cell.length_b   1.000
_cell.length_c   1.000
_cell.angle_alpha   90.00
_cell.angle_beta   90.00
_cell.angle_gamma   90.00
#
_symmetry.space_group_name_H-M   'P 1'
#
loop_
_entity.id
_entity.type
_entity.pdbx_description
1 polymer ?
#
loop_
_entity_poly.entity_id
_entity_poly.type
_entity_poly.pdbx_seq_one_letter_code
_entity_poly.pdbx_strand_id
1 'polypeptide(L)'
;MGLVIMPDIFGMRPLFDDLVARLAREWNMVVIAIEPFPNQTLSADIAERMACVSLLSDDAVLRDMHEAADALGVDRVGLMGFCMGGMYCHKAARSDRFARISSFYGMIHIPEGWMSATQGDPLTYLEGGNADRVLAIIGSLDPYTPPDQVLELLGVGVTVQEYPEAVHGFAHDVARPAHRAHDAQDAFSRTRDWLLAQ
;
A
#
# COMPACT_ATOMS: atom_id res chain seq x y z
N MET A 1 -7.72 15.42 9.08
CA MET A 1 -7.00 14.14 8.89
C MET A 1 -6.17 14.20 7.63
N GLY A 2 -4.96 13.65 7.64
CA GLY A 2 -4.10 13.52 6.48
C GLY A 2 -4.06 12.09 5.95
N LEU A 3 -3.64 11.92 4.69
CA LEU A 3 -3.44 10.64 4.04
C LEU A 3 -2.14 10.65 3.23
N VAL A 4 -1.27 9.70 3.51
CA VAL A 4 -0.11 9.39 2.67
C VAL A 4 -0.46 8.23 1.73
N ILE A 5 -0.12 8.36 0.45
CA ILE A 5 -0.31 7.32 -0.55
C ILE A 5 1.06 6.82 -1.01
N MET A 6 1.26 5.50 -0.91
CA MET A 6 2.42 4.81 -1.48
C MET A 6 2.01 4.15 -2.79
N PRO A 7 2.51 4.64 -3.94
CA PRO A 7 2.23 4.09 -5.26
C PRO A 7 2.64 2.64 -5.44
N ASP A 8 2.17 2.06 -6.54
CA ASP A 8 2.67 0.77 -7.02
C ASP A 8 4.10 0.89 -7.58
N ILE A 9 4.62 -0.21 -8.08
CA ILE A 9 5.99 -0.31 -8.62
C ILE A 9 6.29 0.67 -9.78
N PHE A 10 5.26 1.23 -10.43
CA PHE A 10 5.46 2.22 -11.48
C PHE A 10 5.68 3.64 -10.95
N GLY A 11 5.55 3.86 -9.64
CA GLY A 11 5.81 5.14 -9.00
C GLY A 11 4.81 6.24 -9.35
N MET A 12 5.22 7.47 -9.09
CA MET A 12 4.41 8.64 -9.37
C MET A 12 4.20 8.82 -10.88
N ARG A 13 2.96 9.04 -11.26
CA ARG A 13 2.49 9.29 -12.62
C ARG A 13 1.10 9.93 -12.59
N PRO A 14 0.55 10.44 -13.70
CA PRO A 14 -0.76 11.11 -13.72
C PRO A 14 -1.89 10.36 -13.01
N LEU A 15 -1.86 9.02 -13.01
CA LEU A 15 -2.79 8.18 -12.26
C LEU A 15 -2.82 8.52 -10.77
N PHE A 16 -1.64 8.70 -10.14
CA PHE A 16 -1.58 9.03 -8.72
C PHE A 16 -1.80 10.51 -8.44
N ASP A 17 -1.46 11.41 -9.36
CA ASP A 17 -1.83 12.83 -9.26
C ASP A 17 -3.36 12.98 -9.25
N ASP A 18 -4.05 12.29 -10.16
CA ASP A 18 -5.52 12.28 -10.24
C ASP A 18 -6.13 11.62 -8.98
N LEU A 19 -5.54 10.54 -8.48
CA LEU A 19 -6.00 9.86 -7.28
C LEU A 19 -5.88 10.77 -6.05
N VAL A 20 -4.74 11.45 -5.87
CA VAL A 20 -4.53 12.45 -4.81
C VAL A 20 -5.59 13.53 -4.86
N ALA A 21 -5.78 14.15 -6.03
CA ALA A 21 -6.76 15.22 -6.21
C ALA A 21 -8.20 14.74 -5.94
N ARG A 22 -8.54 13.53 -6.38
CA ARG A 22 -9.84 12.91 -6.16
C ARG A 22 -10.10 12.67 -4.68
N LEU A 23 -9.19 11.98 -4.00
CA LEU A 23 -9.38 11.62 -2.60
C LEU A 23 -9.36 12.84 -1.68
N ALA A 24 -8.52 13.84 -1.96
CA ALA A 24 -8.52 15.10 -1.22
C ALA A 24 -9.89 15.76 -1.26
N ARG A 25 -10.52 15.79 -2.43
CA ARG A 25 -11.85 16.40 -2.61
C ARG A 25 -12.97 15.53 -2.01
N GLU A 26 -12.99 14.22 -2.33
CA GLU A 26 -14.10 13.32 -1.97
C GLU A 26 -14.11 12.96 -0.49
N TRP A 27 -12.92 12.82 0.11
CA TRP A 27 -12.77 12.42 1.51
C TRP A 27 -12.54 13.61 2.46
N ASN A 28 -12.39 14.80 1.91
CA ASN A 28 -12.08 16.03 2.66
C ASN A 28 -10.83 15.86 3.56
N MET A 29 -9.75 15.34 2.97
CA MET A 29 -8.46 15.08 3.61
C MET A 29 -7.35 15.90 2.96
N VAL A 30 -6.26 16.16 3.70
CA VAL A 30 -5.00 16.60 3.10
C VAL A 30 -4.28 15.35 2.60
N VAL A 31 -3.99 15.25 1.31
CA VAL A 31 -3.46 14.03 0.69
C VAL A 31 -2.13 14.31 0.00
N ILE A 32 -1.17 13.43 0.18
CA ILE A 32 0.11 13.42 -0.52
C ILE A 32 0.43 12.01 -1.01
N ALA A 33 1.05 11.88 -2.17
CA ALA A 33 1.66 10.63 -2.61
C ALA A 33 3.17 10.79 -2.72
N ILE A 34 3.93 9.72 -2.50
CA ILE A 34 5.39 9.75 -2.51
C ILE A 34 5.96 8.90 -3.63
N GLU A 35 7.10 9.30 -4.19
CA GLU A 35 7.82 8.52 -5.21
C GLU A 35 8.59 7.38 -4.53
N PRO A 36 8.29 6.10 -4.85
CA PRO A 36 8.99 4.96 -4.24
C PRO A 36 10.45 4.82 -4.68
N PHE A 37 10.82 5.42 -5.80
CA PHE A 37 12.17 5.39 -6.36
C PHE A 37 12.75 6.81 -6.50
N PRO A 38 12.96 7.55 -5.40
CA PRO A 38 13.42 8.93 -5.47
C PRO A 38 14.79 9.02 -6.14
N ASN A 39 14.96 10.08 -6.95
CA ASN A 39 16.20 10.34 -7.70
C ASN A 39 16.56 9.30 -8.77
N GLN A 40 15.64 8.42 -9.16
CA GLN A 40 15.82 7.48 -10.26
C GLN A 40 14.90 7.84 -11.42
N THR A 41 15.43 7.73 -12.64
CA THR A 41 14.63 7.85 -13.87
C THR A 41 14.44 6.44 -14.43
N LEU A 42 13.34 5.81 -14.06
CA LEU A 42 12.99 4.47 -14.51
C LEU A 42 11.97 4.54 -15.64
N SER A 43 12.14 3.69 -16.64
CA SER A 43 11.17 3.55 -17.74
C SER A 43 9.87 2.91 -17.26
N ALA A 44 8.91 2.74 -18.16
CA ALA A 44 7.69 1.97 -17.90
C ALA A 44 7.90 0.45 -18.03
N ASP A 45 9.12 -0.01 -18.26
CA ASP A 45 9.44 -1.44 -18.33
C ASP A 45 9.35 -2.07 -16.93
N ILE A 46 8.46 -3.03 -16.79
CA ILE A 46 8.21 -3.72 -15.51
C ILE A 46 9.44 -4.51 -15.04
N ALA A 47 10.23 -5.10 -15.94
CA ALA A 47 11.39 -5.89 -15.57
C ALA A 47 12.50 -4.99 -15.00
N GLU A 48 12.72 -3.81 -15.59
CA GLU A 48 13.64 -2.80 -15.04
C GLU A 48 13.23 -2.40 -13.62
N ARG A 49 11.94 -2.09 -13.41
CA ARG A 49 11.42 -1.68 -12.11
C ARG A 49 11.50 -2.79 -11.07
N MET A 50 11.15 -4.02 -11.44
CA MET A 50 11.27 -5.18 -10.55
C MET A 50 12.72 -5.41 -10.10
N ALA A 51 13.70 -5.22 -10.99
CA ALA A 51 15.12 -5.32 -10.65
C ALA A 51 15.57 -4.23 -9.67
N CYS A 52 14.95 -3.05 -9.70
CA CYS A 52 15.27 -1.96 -8.79
C CYS A 52 14.70 -2.14 -7.37
N VAL A 53 13.67 -2.97 -7.17
CA VAL A 53 13.06 -3.15 -5.84
C VAL A 53 14.06 -3.69 -4.83
N SER A 54 14.92 -4.64 -5.21
CA SER A 54 15.95 -5.20 -4.33
C SER A 54 17.00 -4.16 -3.87
N LEU A 55 17.08 -3.01 -4.54
CA LEU A 55 17.98 -1.91 -4.18
C LEU A 55 17.36 -0.94 -3.17
N LEU A 56 16.08 -1.04 -2.89
CA LEU A 56 15.41 -0.22 -1.89
C LEU A 56 15.87 -0.62 -0.49
N SER A 57 15.89 0.36 0.40
CA SER A 57 16.11 0.16 1.83
C SER A 57 14.81 0.43 2.58
N ASP A 58 14.37 -0.50 3.42
CA ASP A 58 13.19 -0.31 4.26
C ASP A 58 13.31 0.95 5.12
N ASP A 59 14.49 1.17 5.72
CA ASP A 59 14.72 2.37 6.56
C ASP A 59 14.55 3.66 5.76
N ALA A 60 14.99 3.69 4.50
CA ALA A 60 14.84 4.87 3.66
C ALA A 60 13.37 5.09 3.26
N VAL A 61 12.69 4.06 2.77
CA VAL A 61 11.30 4.15 2.33
C VAL A 61 10.37 4.50 3.51
N LEU A 62 10.55 3.86 4.66
CA LEU A 62 9.75 4.14 5.85
C LEU A 62 10.00 5.56 6.39
N ARG A 63 11.24 6.03 6.34
CA ARG A 63 11.56 7.44 6.66
C ARG A 63 10.83 8.41 5.74
N ASP A 64 10.88 8.20 4.42
CA ASP A 64 10.21 9.06 3.45
C ASP A 64 8.69 9.08 3.67
N MET A 65 8.09 7.93 4.05
CA MET A 65 6.68 7.85 4.45
C MET A 65 6.39 8.69 5.70
N HIS A 66 7.27 8.68 6.70
CA HIS A 66 7.11 9.47 7.92
C HIS A 66 7.28 10.97 7.63
N GLU A 67 8.28 11.35 6.85
CA GLU A 67 8.50 12.74 6.43
C GLU A 67 7.29 13.29 5.65
N ALA A 68 6.71 12.48 4.76
CA ALA A 68 5.48 12.83 4.06
C ALA A 68 4.31 13.03 5.03
N ALA A 69 4.19 12.17 6.03
CA ALA A 69 3.16 12.30 7.06
C ALA A 69 3.33 13.57 7.89
N ASP A 70 4.56 13.96 8.20
CA ASP A 70 4.87 15.18 8.94
C ASP A 70 4.61 16.43 8.09
N ALA A 71 4.93 16.37 6.79
CA ALA A 71 4.68 17.46 5.85
C ALA A 71 3.19 17.80 5.67
N LEU A 72 2.27 16.88 5.99
CA LEU A 72 0.83 17.15 5.96
C LEU A 72 0.36 18.15 7.03
N GLY A 73 1.15 18.39 8.08
CA GLY A 73 0.86 19.38 9.12
C GLY A 73 -0.40 19.08 9.94
N VAL A 74 -0.78 17.82 10.07
CA VAL A 74 -1.95 17.37 10.84
C VAL A 74 -1.59 16.21 11.77
N ASP A 75 -2.22 16.16 12.94
CA ASP A 75 -1.89 15.18 13.98
C ASP A 75 -2.25 13.74 13.57
N ARG A 76 -3.42 13.55 12.95
CA ARG A 76 -3.92 12.23 12.58
C ARG A 76 -3.69 11.97 11.09
N VAL A 77 -2.85 10.99 10.78
CA VAL A 77 -2.51 10.59 9.42
C VAL A 77 -2.83 9.13 9.20
N GLY A 78 -3.48 8.83 8.09
CA GLY A 78 -3.63 7.48 7.54
C GLY A 78 -2.60 7.20 6.47
N LEU A 79 -2.43 5.91 6.16
CA LEU A 79 -1.57 5.43 5.09
C LEU A 79 -2.37 4.53 4.15
N MET A 80 -2.14 4.65 2.85
CA MET A 80 -2.71 3.76 1.85
C MET A 80 -1.65 3.43 0.80
N GLY A 81 -1.58 2.17 0.36
CA GLY A 81 -0.63 1.79 -0.67
C GLY A 81 -1.13 0.69 -1.58
N PHE A 82 -0.50 0.57 -2.76
CA PHE A 82 -0.91 -0.35 -3.82
C PHE A 82 0.24 -1.25 -4.25
N CYS A 83 0.02 -2.57 -4.37
CA CYS A 83 1.03 -3.52 -4.83
C CYS A 83 2.30 -3.45 -3.94
N MET A 84 3.45 -3.08 -4.50
CA MET A 84 4.66 -2.81 -3.73
C MET A 84 4.42 -1.77 -2.63
N GLY A 85 3.66 -0.71 -2.91
CA GLY A 85 3.27 0.27 -1.89
C GLY A 85 2.38 -0.33 -0.79
N GLY A 86 1.53 -1.32 -1.13
CA GLY A 86 0.77 -2.10 -0.15
C GLY A 86 1.68 -2.96 0.73
N MET A 87 2.73 -3.56 0.16
CA MET A 87 3.76 -4.26 0.93
C MET A 87 4.42 -3.33 1.96
N TYR A 88 4.76 -2.10 1.55
CA TYR A 88 5.32 -1.11 2.47
C TYR A 88 4.31 -0.61 3.51
N CYS A 89 3.01 -0.65 3.22
CA CYS A 89 1.97 -0.42 4.22
C CYS A 89 2.04 -1.44 5.36
N HIS A 90 2.26 -2.72 5.07
CA HIS A 90 2.47 -3.75 6.08
C HIS A 90 3.72 -3.44 6.94
N LYS A 91 4.84 -3.06 6.32
CA LYS A 91 6.07 -2.70 7.03
C LYS A 91 5.90 -1.44 7.90
N ALA A 92 5.15 -0.45 7.42
CA ALA A 92 4.87 0.79 8.15
C ALA A 92 4.02 0.59 9.42
N ALA A 93 3.30 -0.53 9.54
CA ALA A 93 2.53 -0.87 10.73
C ALA A 93 3.38 -1.00 12.01
N ARG A 94 4.70 -1.16 11.89
CA ARG A 94 5.62 -1.16 13.04
C ARG A 94 5.70 0.21 13.73
N SER A 95 5.33 1.28 13.02
CA SER A 95 5.36 2.66 13.54
C SER A 95 3.98 3.08 14.08
N ASP A 96 3.98 3.88 15.15
CA ASP A 96 2.78 4.53 15.68
C ASP A 96 2.36 5.78 14.89
N ARG A 97 3.14 6.19 13.87
CA ARG A 97 2.90 7.42 13.11
C ARG A 97 1.57 7.40 12.36
N PHE A 98 1.13 6.22 11.90
CA PHE A 98 -0.09 6.07 11.13
C PHE A 98 -1.22 5.52 12.01
N ALA A 99 -2.30 6.31 12.14
CA ALA A 99 -3.45 5.95 12.95
C ALA A 99 -4.20 4.72 12.39
N ARG A 100 -4.30 4.63 11.07
CA ARG A 100 -4.90 3.53 10.32
C ARG A 100 -4.20 3.37 8.97
N ILE A 101 -4.13 2.15 8.49
CA ILE A 101 -3.40 1.76 7.29
C ILE A 101 -4.32 0.93 6.39
N SER A 102 -4.29 1.15 5.08
CA SER A 102 -4.98 0.31 4.09
C SER A 102 -3.99 -0.17 3.03
N SER A 103 -3.83 -1.48 2.92
CA SER A 103 -2.95 -2.13 1.96
C SER A 103 -3.77 -2.77 0.85
N PHE A 104 -3.65 -2.26 -0.37
CA PHE A 104 -4.28 -2.83 -1.54
C PHE A 104 -3.34 -3.85 -2.20
N TYR A 105 -3.72 -5.12 -2.17
CA TYR A 105 -2.97 -6.25 -2.75
C TYR A 105 -1.46 -6.17 -2.50
N GLY A 106 -1.08 -5.75 -1.29
CA GLY A 106 0.31 -5.72 -0.85
C GLY A 106 0.82 -7.12 -0.57
N MET A 107 2.02 -7.45 -1.06
CA MET A 107 2.65 -8.74 -0.79
C MET A 107 2.84 -8.92 0.72
N ILE A 108 2.53 -10.13 1.18
CA ILE A 108 2.57 -10.51 2.59
C ILE A 108 3.96 -10.96 2.98
N HIS A 109 4.62 -11.69 2.08
CA HIS A 109 6.03 -11.96 2.12
C HIS A 109 6.76 -11.21 1.00
N ILE A 110 8.04 -10.92 1.22
CA ILE A 110 8.85 -10.31 0.18
C ILE A 110 9.10 -11.33 -0.95
N PRO A 111 8.79 -11.00 -2.21
CA PRO A 111 9.10 -11.88 -3.33
C PRO A 111 10.60 -12.20 -3.40
N GLU A 112 10.96 -13.44 -3.74
CA GLU A 112 12.36 -13.90 -3.78
C GLU A 112 13.27 -12.98 -4.57
N GLY A 113 12.83 -12.50 -5.74
CA GLY A 113 13.59 -11.58 -6.60
C GLY A 113 13.75 -10.16 -6.03
N TRP A 114 13.08 -9.83 -4.91
CA TRP A 114 13.16 -8.52 -4.25
C TRP A 114 13.95 -8.57 -2.94
N MET A 115 14.31 -9.76 -2.47
CA MET A 115 15.03 -9.94 -1.22
C MET A 115 16.40 -9.25 -1.26
N SER A 116 16.74 -8.56 -0.19
CA SER A 116 18.06 -7.94 0.00
C SER A 116 18.39 -7.81 1.49
N ALA A 117 19.64 -7.47 1.80
CA ALA A 117 20.07 -7.26 3.18
C ALA A 117 19.42 -6.05 3.86
N THR A 118 18.83 -5.14 3.07
CA THR A 118 18.18 -3.90 3.55
C THR A 118 16.67 -3.98 3.58
N GLN A 119 16.10 -5.14 3.27
CA GLN A 119 14.66 -5.37 3.27
C GLN A 119 14.30 -6.56 4.16
N GLY A 120 13.46 -6.30 5.15
CA GLY A 120 12.85 -7.33 6.00
C GLY A 120 11.54 -7.84 5.41
N ASP A 121 11.12 -9.01 5.87
CA ASP A 121 9.83 -9.58 5.47
C ASP A 121 8.66 -8.79 6.07
N PRO A 122 7.64 -8.41 5.28
CA PRO A 122 6.50 -7.61 5.74
C PRO A 122 5.75 -8.23 6.92
N LEU A 123 5.59 -9.55 6.96
CA LEU A 123 4.90 -10.23 8.05
C LEU A 123 5.62 -10.02 9.39
N THR A 124 6.96 -10.04 9.40
CA THR A 124 7.75 -9.77 10.62
C THR A 124 7.53 -8.35 11.17
N TYR A 125 7.29 -7.38 10.29
CA TYR A 125 6.95 -6.01 10.73
C TYR A 125 5.56 -5.95 11.36
N LEU A 126 4.60 -6.71 10.83
CA LEU A 126 3.25 -6.82 11.38
C LEU A 126 3.24 -7.51 12.75
N GLU A 127 3.95 -8.63 12.89
CA GLU A 127 4.08 -9.38 14.15
C GLU A 127 4.64 -8.53 15.29
N GLY A 128 5.56 -7.64 14.99
CA GLY A 128 6.19 -6.73 15.96
C GLY A 128 5.55 -5.35 16.04
N GLY A 129 4.39 -5.13 15.39
CA GLY A 129 3.79 -3.81 15.21
C GLY A 129 2.30 -3.73 15.54
N ASN A 130 1.63 -2.81 14.83
CA ASN A 130 0.22 -2.49 15.01
C ASN A 130 -0.63 -3.13 13.90
N ALA A 131 -0.61 -4.46 13.81
CA ALA A 131 -1.34 -5.22 12.78
C ALA A 131 -2.86 -4.95 12.82
N ASP A 132 -3.44 -4.69 14.00
CA ASP A 132 -4.82 -4.31 14.22
C ASP A 132 -5.23 -2.97 13.58
N ARG A 133 -4.24 -2.14 13.19
CA ARG A 133 -4.46 -0.89 12.46
C ARG A 133 -4.49 -1.09 10.94
N VAL A 134 -4.27 -2.29 10.44
CA VAL A 134 -4.16 -2.58 9.01
C VAL A 134 -5.43 -3.22 8.47
N LEU A 135 -5.94 -2.66 7.37
CA LEU A 135 -6.94 -3.26 6.48
C LEU A 135 -6.23 -3.72 5.21
N ALA A 136 -6.21 -5.01 4.94
CA ALA A 136 -5.72 -5.58 3.69
C ALA A 136 -6.89 -5.82 2.72
N ILE A 137 -6.79 -5.22 1.54
CA ILE A 137 -7.73 -5.36 0.41
C ILE A 137 -7.11 -6.36 -0.57
N ILE A 138 -7.71 -7.53 -0.72
CA ILE A 138 -7.11 -8.67 -1.41
C ILE A 138 -8.07 -9.24 -2.46
N GLY A 139 -7.55 -9.61 -3.63
CA GLY A 139 -8.28 -10.38 -4.62
C GLY A 139 -8.07 -11.89 -4.41
N SER A 140 -9.14 -12.69 -4.43
CA SER A 140 -9.03 -14.14 -4.18
C SER A 140 -8.25 -14.91 -5.24
N LEU A 141 -8.03 -14.32 -6.42
CA LEU A 141 -7.22 -14.90 -7.48
C LEU A 141 -5.89 -14.15 -7.69
N ASP A 142 -5.45 -13.39 -6.70
CA ASP A 142 -4.17 -12.68 -6.76
C ASP A 142 -3.00 -13.64 -6.46
N PRO A 143 -2.12 -13.92 -7.43
CA PRO A 143 -1.00 -14.84 -7.24
C PRO A 143 0.06 -14.32 -6.27
N TYR A 144 0.05 -13.03 -5.94
CA TYR A 144 1.00 -12.40 -5.00
C TYR A 144 0.50 -12.40 -3.55
N THR A 145 -0.75 -12.81 -3.32
CA THR A 145 -1.35 -12.94 -1.98
C THR A 145 -2.10 -14.27 -1.87
N PRO A 146 -1.39 -15.41 -1.95
CA PRO A 146 -2.02 -16.73 -1.96
C PRO A 146 -2.73 -17.00 -0.63
N PRO A 147 -3.74 -17.91 -0.61
CA PRO A 147 -4.64 -18.11 0.53
C PRO A 147 -3.93 -18.50 1.84
N ASP A 148 -2.83 -19.25 1.77
CA ASP A 148 -2.03 -19.61 2.93
C ASP A 148 -1.39 -18.38 3.58
N GLN A 149 -0.83 -17.47 2.81
CA GLN A 149 -0.30 -16.20 3.32
C GLN A 149 -1.40 -15.27 3.84
N VAL A 150 -2.60 -15.28 3.24
CA VAL A 150 -3.74 -14.54 3.77
C VAL A 150 -4.13 -15.03 5.17
N LEU A 151 -4.05 -16.33 5.42
CA LEU A 151 -4.27 -16.90 6.76
C LEU A 151 -3.21 -16.41 7.77
N GLU A 152 -1.98 -16.20 7.34
CA GLU A 152 -0.93 -15.63 8.20
C GLU A 152 -1.25 -14.18 8.57
N LEU A 153 -1.72 -13.35 7.62
CA LEU A 153 -2.21 -11.99 7.92
C LEU A 153 -3.33 -11.97 8.97
N LEU A 154 -4.31 -12.85 8.82
CA LEU A 154 -5.38 -12.99 9.79
C LEU A 154 -4.85 -13.42 11.16
N GLY A 155 -3.85 -14.33 11.16
CA GLY A 155 -3.20 -14.85 12.37
C GLY A 155 -2.49 -13.78 13.18
N VAL A 156 -1.92 -12.76 12.55
CA VAL A 156 -1.24 -11.64 13.23
C VAL A 156 -2.18 -10.48 13.57
N GLY A 157 -3.47 -10.58 13.23
CA GLY A 157 -4.49 -9.60 13.62
C GLY A 157 -4.81 -8.52 12.57
N VAL A 158 -4.36 -8.67 11.34
CA VAL A 158 -4.75 -7.80 10.23
C VAL A 158 -6.22 -8.03 9.87
N THR A 159 -6.97 -6.96 9.65
CA THR A 159 -8.32 -7.07 9.07
C THR A 159 -8.20 -7.30 7.57
N VAL A 160 -8.80 -8.38 7.06
CA VAL A 160 -8.76 -8.72 5.64
C VAL A 160 -10.14 -8.54 5.01
N GLN A 161 -10.19 -7.82 3.88
CA GLN A 161 -11.33 -7.76 2.98
C GLN A 161 -10.94 -8.42 1.66
N GLU A 162 -11.49 -9.60 1.42
CA GLU A 162 -11.27 -10.35 0.19
C GLU A 162 -12.36 -10.08 -0.84
N TYR A 163 -11.97 -9.98 -2.11
CA TYR A 163 -12.85 -9.80 -3.27
C TYR A 163 -12.82 -11.05 -4.14
N PRO A 164 -13.94 -11.79 -4.23
CA PRO A 164 -14.04 -12.99 -5.05
C PRO A 164 -13.68 -12.73 -6.52
N GLU A 165 -12.90 -13.64 -7.12
CA GLU A 165 -12.49 -13.59 -8.53
C GLU A 165 -11.66 -12.35 -8.93
N ALA A 166 -11.34 -11.45 -8.01
CA ALA A 166 -10.43 -10.34 -8.29
C ALA A 166 -8.98 -10.83 -8.35
N VAL A 167 -8.23 -10.28 -9.32
CA VAL A 167 -6.80 -10.52 -9.50
C VAL A 167 -5.99 -9.32 -9.03
N HIS A 168 -4.66 -9.41 -9.09
CA HIS A 168 -3.76 -8.33 -8.69
C HIS A 168 -4.03 -7.01 -9.42
N GLY A 169 -4.12 -5.92 -8.67
CA GLY A 169 -4.28 -4.57 -9.25
C GLY A 169 -5.70 -4.24 -9.72
N PHE A 170 -6.73 -4.88 -9.19
CA PHE A 170 -8.11 -4.73 -9.64
C PHE A 170 -8.75 -3.34 -9.35
N ALA A 171 -8.16 -2.50 -8.48
CA ALA A 171 -8.88 -1.36 -7.92
C ALA A 171 -8.42 0.03 -8.39
N HIS A 172 -7.11 0.30 -8.51
CA HIS A 172 -6.62 1.68 -8.62
C HIS A 172 -6.44 2.21 -10.03
N ASP A 173 -6.32 1.34 -11.04
CA ASP A 173 -6.04 1.74 -12.41
C ASP A 173 -7.17 1.24 -13.34
N VAL A 174 -8.02 2.17 -13.74
CA VAL A 174 -9.19 1.88 -14.60
C VAL A 174 -8.80 1.43 -16.02
N ALA A 175 -7.56 1.70 -16.45
CA ALA A 175 -7.07 1.29 -17.76
C ALA A 175 -6.59 -0.18 -17.80
N ARG A 176 -6.41 -0.81 -16.64
CA ARG A 176 -5.97 -2.20 -16.58
C ARG A 176 -7.10 -3.18 -16.90
N PRO A 177 -6.83 -4.26 -17.67
CA PRO A 177 -7.80 -5.33 -17.87
C PRO A 177 -8.29 -5.99 -16.57
N ALA A 178 -7.49 -5.93 -15.52
CA ALA A 178 -7.81 -6.45 -14.19
C ALA A 178 -8.83 -5.57 -13.43
N HIS A 179 -9.13 -4.36 -13.91
CA HIS A 179 -9.98 -3.43 -13.17
C HIS A 179 -11.41 -3.94 -13.03
N ARG A 180 -11.93 -3.88 -11.80
CA ARG A 180 -13.28 -4.30 -11.43
C ARG A 180 -14.00 -3.13 -10.76
N ALA A 181 -14.75 -2.37 -11.55
CA ALA A 181 -15.31 -1.07 -11.13
C ALA A 181 -16.13 -1.14 -9.83
N HIS A 182 -17.00 -2.15 -9.69
CA HIS A 182 -17.83 -2.33 -8.50
C HIS A 182 -16.97 -2.65 -7.26
N ASP A 183 -16.06 -3.61 -7.39
CA ASP A 183 -15.18 -4.03 -6.29
C ASP A 183 -14.21 -2.91 -5.90
N ALA A 184 -13.71 -2.14 -6.89
CA ALA A 184 -12.88 -0.97 -6.64
C ALA A 184 -13.63 0.10 -5.84
N GLN A 185 -14.88 0.40 -6.23
CA GLN A 185 -15.71 1.37 -5.50
C GLN A 185 -15.95 0.94 -4.05
N ASP A 186 -16.30 -0.32 -3.81
CA ASP A 186 -16.49 -0.86 -2.46
C ASP A 186 -15.18 -0.83 -1.66
N ALA A 187 -14.05 -1.24 -2.26
CA ALA A 187 -12.74 -1.23 -1.61
C ALA A 187 -12.32 0.18 -1.15
N PHE A 188 -12.49 1.20 -2.00
CA PHE A 188 -12.23 2.58 -1.63
C PHE A 188 -13.19 3.10 -0.55
N SER A 189 -14.48 2.72 -0.59
CA SER A 189 -15.45 3.08 0.45
C SER A 189 -15.06 2.49 1.81
N ARG A 190 -14.74 1.20 1.86
CA ARG A 190 -14.26 0.53 3.09
C ARG A 190 -12.97 1.13 3.61
N THR A 191 -12.04 1.43 2.71
CA THR A 191 -10.79 2.10 3.08
C THR A 191 -11.03 3.46 3.71
N ARG A 192 -11.92 4.28 3.14
CA ARG A 192 -12.30 5.58 3.73
C ARG A 192 -12.87 5.39 5.14
N ASP A 193 -13.82 4.49 5.29
CA ASP A 193 -14.49 4.25 6.58
C ASP A 193 -13.50 3.70 7.61
N TRP A 194 -12.58 2.83 7.20
CA TRP A 194 -11.47 2.32 8.02
C TRP A 194 -10.52 3.43 8.50
N LEU A 195 -10.08 4.29 7.58
CA LEU A 195 -9.17 5.39 7.90
C LEU A 195 -9.81 6.41 8.85
N LEU A 196 -11.12 6.62 8.74
CA LEU A 196 -11.89 7.55 9.58
C LEU A 196 -12.30 6.95 10.93
N ALA A 197 -12.29 5.64 11.10
CA ALA A 197 -12.61 4.98 12.37
C ALA A 197 -11.68 5.44 13.50
N GLN A 198 -12.25 5.64 14.69
CA GLN A 198 -11.49 6.07 15.89
C GLN A 198 -10.70 4.92 16.49
#